data_9f0c2d8f2e109ade3a966e6bbc49580b
#
_entry.id   9f0c2d8f2e109ade3a966e6bbc49580b
#
_cell.length_a   1.000
_cell.length_b   1.000
_cell.length_c   1.000
_cell.angle_alpha   90.00
_cell.angle_beta   90.00
_cell.angle_gamma   90.00
#
_symmetry.space_group_name_H-M   'P 1'
#
loop_
_entity.id
_entity.type
_entity.pdbx_description
1 polymer ?
#
loop_
_entity_poly.entity_id
_entity_poly.type
_entity_poly.pdbx_seq_one_letter_code
_entity_poly.pdbx_strand_id
1 'polypeptide(L)'
;SGTGYAEFDGNSTGDKLSVDGVSYTFPLGDKTTIIVGDNTDGSALFTTACVYGGPSNTLDDCGNVNAGITNGGAALGASYDFGTGFTTAIGYAGPESGIMTEESYDAYGINAAWTADNYGVSVTYGVLETSATEEDTFTAVNAYYTPDGFPSISVGYEAGNDGDEVDANDELESFFLGLSWDEVGPGSAGIAFGTKSPTIEGGQQNLMYEAYYSYPINDGMTVTPLIFLKENATQDGTDVDDETGLMVKTSFSFCLLYTSDAADE
;
A
#
# COMPACT_ATOMS: atom_id res chain seq x y z
N SER A 1 18.62 -2.27 4.91
CA SER A 1 19.17 -3.41 4.12
C SER A 1 18.10 -4.48 4.06
N GLY A 2 17.18 -4.34 3.11
CA GLY A 2 16.14 -5.33 2.87
C GLY A 2 16.76 -6.64 2.42
N THR A 3 16.73 -7.63 3.28
CA THR A 3 16.97 -9.01 2.91
C THR A 3 15.79 -9.45 2.07
N GLY A 4 16.06 -9.80 0.87
CA GLY A 4 15.26 -10.18 -0.25
C GLY A 4 14.14 -11.21 -0.11
N TYR A 5 13.34 -11.21 0.92
CA TYR A 5 12.17 -12.08 1.04
C TYR A 5 10.91 -11.34 0.61
N ALA A 6 9.90 -12.07 0.08
CA ALA A 6 8.55 -11.55 -0.02
C ALA A 6 8.19 -10.96 1.35
N GLU A 7 7.75 -9.71 1.35
CA GLU A 7 7.51 -9.01 2.58
C GLU A 7 6.34 -9.65 3.32
N PHE A 8 6.60 -10.07 4.55
CA PHE A 8 5.58 -10.61 5.44
C PHE A 8 5.50 -9.67 6.63
N ASP A 9 4.29 -9.33 7.04
CA ASP A 9 4.05 -8.61 8.28
C ASP A 9 4.50 -9.46 9.48
N GLY A 10 5.72 -9.24 9.88
CA GLY A 10 6.31 -9.90 11.03
C GLY A 10 6.86 -8.86 12.00
N ASN A 11 6.12 -8.54 13.05
CA ASN A 11 6.45 -7.47 14.00
C ASN A 11 7.69 -7.72 14.87
N SER A 12 8.44 -8.79 14.63
CA SER A 12 9.67 -9.13 15.39
C SER A 12 9.51 -9.05 16.92
N THR A 13 8.29 -9.29 17.43
CA THR A 13 7.95 -9.10 18.85
C THR A 13 8.31 -10.29 19.74
N GLY A 14 8.87 -11.37 19.15
CA GLY A 14 9.28 -12.55 19.91
C GLY A 14 8.11 -13.19 20.67
N ASP A 15 7.01 -13.51 19.97
CA ASP A 15 5.80 -14.16 20.51
C ASP A 15 5.04 -13.32 21.57
N LYS A 16 5.26 -12.02 21.61
CA LYS A 16 4.53 -11.11 22.52
C LYS A 16 3.46 -10.35 21.77
N LEU A 17 2.29 -10.19 22.36
CA LEU A 17 1.31 -9.24 21.90
C LEU A 17 1.83 -7.82 22.20
N SER A 18 1.98 -7.00 21.17
CA SER A 18 2.32 -5.58 21.30
C SER A 18 1.26 -4.75 20.57
N VAL A 19 1.05 -3.52 21.05
CA VAL A 19 0.25 -2.54 20.32
C VAL A 19 1.17 -1.94 19.26
N ASP A 20 0.81 -2.08 18.02
CA ASP A 20 1.59 -1.57 16.90
C ASP A 20 1.30 -0.09 16.66
N GLY A 21 0.02 0.29 16.62
CA GLY A 21 -0.39 1.68 16.52
C GLY A 21 -1.80 1.87 17.08
N VAL A 22 -2.16 3.12 17.31
CA VAL A 22 -3.49 3.51 17.77
C VAL A 22 -4.00 4.65 16.90
N SER A 23 -5.14 4.48 16.27
CA SER A 23 -5.78 5.53 15.48
C SER A 23 -7.25 5.70 15.84
N TYR A 24 -7.74 6.90 15.60
CA TYR A 24 -9.16 7.23 15.74
C TYR A 24 -9.64 7.98 14.50
N THR A 25 -10.60 7.38 13.81
CA THR A 25 -11.22 7.95 12.62
C THR A 25 -12.65 8.39 12.94
N PHE A 26 -13.02 9.61 12.58
CA PHE A 26 -14.35 10.14 12.84
C PHE A 26 -14.84 11.05 11.71
N PRO A 27 -16.16 11.12 11.47
CA PRO A 27 -16.75 12.05 10.52
C PRO A 27 -16.78 13.48 11.09
N LEU A 28 -16.49 14.46 10.24
CA LEU A 28 -16.68 15.88 10.50
C LEU A 28 -17.73 16.42 9.52
N GLY A 29 -19.00 16.35 9.93
CA GLY A 29 -20.11 16.57 9.02
C GLY A 29 -20.36 15.39 8.07
N ASP A 30 -21.04 15.65 6.94
CA ASP A 30 -21.51 14.58 6.05
C ASP A 30 -20.49 14.14 5.00
N LYS A 31 -19.43 14.91 4.78
CA LYS A 31 -18.51 14.74 3.65
C LYS A 31 -17.04 14.68 4.02
N THR A 32 -16.71 15.00 5.24
CA THR A 32 -15.31 15.03 5.70
C THR A 32 -15.08 13.90 6.69
N THR A 33 -13.99 13.18 6.51
CA THR A 33 -13.48 12.19 7.47
C THR A 33 -12.12 12.67 7.98
N ILE A 34 -11.91 12.57 9.28
CA ILE A 34 -10.65 12.92 9.95
C ILE A 34 -10.07 11.66 10.57
N ILE A 35 -8.78 11.50 10.50
CA ILE A 35 -8.01 10.51 11.27
C ILE A 35 -6.95 11.21 12.08
N VAL A 36 -6.76 10.74 13.31
CA VAL A 36 -5.63 11.07 14.18
C VAL A 36 -5.08 9.77 14.75
N GLY A 37 -3.78 9.68 14.90
CA GLY A 37 -3.19 8.46 15.42
C GLY A 37 -1.75 8.63 15.86
N ASP A 38 -1.25 7.55 16.41
CA ASP A 38 0.13 7.34 16.81
C ASP A 38 0.57 6.00 16.21
N ASN A 39 1.74 5.99 15.58
CA ASN A 39 2.31 4.89 14.82
C ASN A 39 1.30 4.33 13.77
N THR A 40 0.74 5.23 12.98
CA THR A 40 -0.19 4.92 11.88
C THR A 40 0.16 5.75 10.65
N ASP A 41 -0.35 5.33 9.50
CA ASP A 41 -0.02 5.98 8.22
C ASP A 41 -0.72 7.33 8.06
N GLY A 42 0.03 8.34 7.66
CA GLY A 42 -0.53 9.63 7.28
C GLY A 42 -1.46 9.53 6.06
N SER A 43 -1.23 8.56 5.21
CA SER A 43 -2.05 8.26 4.02
C SER A 43 -3.26 7.38 4.27
N ALA A 44 -3.60 7.04 5.50
CA ALA A 44 -4.69 6.12 5.84
C ALA A 44 -6.08 6.50 5.26
N LEU A 45 -6.28 7.76 4.84
CA LEU A 45 -7.48 8.24 4.16
C LEU A 45 -7.28 8.48 2.65
N PHE A 46 -6.13 8.12 2.10
CA PHE A 46 -5.89 8.23 0.66
C PHE A 46 -6.63 7.10 -0.07
N THR A 47 -7.04 7.38 -1.28
CA THR A 47 -7.68 6.40 -2.17
C THR A 47 -6.71 6.06 -3.30
N THR A 48 -6.14 4.87 -3.26
CA THR A 48 -5.40 4.30 -4.39
C THR A 48 -6.37 3.57 -5.30
N ALA A 49 -6.47 4.00 -6.55
CA ALA A 49 -7.36 3.37 -7.53
C ALA A 49 -6.77 2.04 -8.02
N CYS A 50 -6.93 1.01 -7.21
CA CYS A 50 -6.48 -0.35 -7.47
C CYS A 50 -7.49 -1.34 -6.91
N VAL A 51 -7.77 -2.41 -7.67
CA VAL A 51 -8.63 -3.52 -7.24
C VAL A 51 -7.88 -4.86 -7.16
N TYR A 52 -6.58 -4.85 -7.40
CA TYR A 52 -5.76 -6.02 -7.20
C TYR A 52 -5.54 -6.23 -5.69
N GLY A 53 -5.95 -7.39 -5.20
CA GLY A 53 -5.83 -7.76 -3.78
C GLY A 53 -4.83 -8.91 -3.60
N GLY A 54 -3.56 -8.69 -3.96
CA GLY A 54 -2.52 -9.70 -3.79
C GLY A 54 -2.28 -10.06 -2.32
N PRO A 55 -1.90 -11.31 -2.05
CA PRO A 55 -1.67 -11.76 -0.67
C PRO A 55 -0.29 -11.37 -0.11
N SER A 56 0.64 -10.91 -0.94
CA SER A 56 1.95 -10.40 -0.50
C SER A 56 1.90 -8.89 -0.29
N ASN A 57 2.75 -8.38 0.58
CA ASN A 57 2.90 -6.94 0.80
C ASN A 57 3.89 -6.28 -0.17
N THR A 58 4.29 -6.98 -1.22
CA THR A 58 5.29 -6.43 -2.18
C THR A 58 4.63 -5.71 -3.34
N LEU A 59 3.44 -6.15 -3.76
CA LEU A 59 2.71 -5.60 -4.90
C LEU A 59 1.31 -5.06 -4.54
N ASP A 60 0.95 -5.04 -3.26
CA ASP A 60 -0.35 -4.57 -2.79
C ASP A 60 -0.52 -3.05 -2.89
N ASP A 61 0.58 -2.30 -2.89
CA ASP A 61 0.59 -0.84 -3.13
C ASP A 61 0.24 -0.46 -4.57
N CYS A 62 0.18 -1.45 -5.48
CA CYS A 62 -0.10 -1.21 -6.89
C CYS A 62 0.85 -0.20 -7.55
N GLY A 63 2.13 -0.23 -7.18
CA GLY A 63 3.15 0.67 -7.69
C GLY A 63 3.15 2.08 -7.09
N ASN A 64 2.36 2.32 -6.05
CA ASN A 64 2.38 3.55 -5.25
C ASN A 64 3.20 3.29 -3.98
N VAL A 65 4.49 3.15 -4.12
CA VAL A 65 5.38 2.62 -3.08
C VAL A 65 5.79 3.68 -2.05
N ASN A 66 6.06 4.89 -2.50
CA ASN A 66 6.59 5.97 -1.65
C ASN A 66 5.64 7.17 -1.49
N ALA A 67 4.82 7.47 -2.50
CA ALA A 67 3.86 8.57 -2.41
C ALA A 67 2.75 8.31 -1.37
N GLY A 68 2.53 7.04 -0.97
CA GLY A 68 1.79 6.68 0.22
C GLY A 68 2.66 6.91 1.45
N ILE A 69 2.40 7.97 2.22
CA ILE A 69 3.17 8.35 3.41
C ILE A 69 2.90 7.40 4.58
N THR A 70 3.78 6.40 4.73
CA THR A 70 3.67 5.31 5.71
C THR A 70 4.61 5.47 6.90
N ASN A 71 5.10 6.69 7.15
CA ASN A 71 5.96 6.97 8.30
C ASN A 71 5.19 6.80 9.60
N GLY A 72 5.77 6.06 10.54
CA GLY A 72 5.25 5.94 11.90
C GLY A 72 5.41 7.23 12.71
N GLY A 73 4.74 7.28 13.87
CA GLY A 73 4.72 8.43 14.77
C GLY A 73 3.35 9.11 14.78
N ALA A 74 3.31 10.39 15.15
CA ALA A 74 2.06 11.14 15.16
C ALA A 74 1.51 11.30 13.74
N ALA A 75 0.26 10.88 13.52
CA ALA A 75 -0.39 10.98 12.22
C ALA A 75 -1.68 11.79 12.28
N LEU A 76 -1.92 12.56 11.24
CA LEU A 76 -3.13 13.36 11.03
C LEU A 76 -3.54 13.29 9.55
N GLY A 77 -4.79 12.98 9.27
CA GLY A 77 -5.32 12.98 7.92
C GLY A 77 -6.74 13.54 7.84
N ALA A 78 -7.08 14.05 6.67
CA ALA A 78 -8.42 14.49 6.35
C ALA A 78 -8.77 14.11 4.91
N SER A 79 -9.98 13.59 4.70
CA SER A 79 -10.54 13.36 3.36
C SER A 79 -11.87 14.05 3.18
N TYR A 80 -12.15 14.44 1.94
CA TYR A 80 -13.42 15.06 1.55
C TYR A 80 -14.04 14.31 0.37
N ASP A 81 -15.29 13.88 0.55
CA ASP A 81 -16.10 13.24 -0.50
C ASP A 81 -17.05 14.27 -1.13
N PHE A 82 -16.86 14.52 -2.42
CA PHE A 82 -17.72 15.43 -3.19
C PHE A 82 -19.10 14.84 -3.50
N GLY A 83 -19.28 13.52 -3.29
CA GLY A 83 -20.53 12.80 -3.51
C GLY A 83 -20.80 12.43 -4.98
N THR A 84 -19.77 12.48 -5.82
CA THR A 84 -19.85 12.17 -7.25
C THR A 84 -18.86 11.09 -7.68
N GLY A 85 -18.30 10.35 -6.72
CA GLY A 85 -17.15 9.45 -6.91
C GLY A 85 -15.80 10.15 -6.84
N PHE A 86 -15.78 11.48 -6.75
CA PHE A 86 -14.55 12.25 -6.58
C PHE A 86 -14.25 12.48 -5.10
N THR A 87 -13.03 12.13 -4.68
CA THR A 87 -12.50 12.33 -3.33
C THR A 87 -11.18 13.04 -3.36
N THR A 88 -10.86 13.79 -2.31
CA THR A 88 -9.54 14.34 -2.08
C THR A 88 -9.14 14.08 -0.63
N ALA A 89 -7.84 13.90 -0.39
CA ALA A 89 -7.31 13.73 0.96
C ALA A 89 -5.98 14.43 1.13
N ILE A 90 -5.68 14.80 2.36
CA ILE A 90 -4.38 15.27 2.82
C ILE A 90 -3.96 14.43 4.01
N GLY A 91 -2.67 14.24 4.19
CA GLY A 91 -2.12 13.46 5.28
C GLY A 91 -0.76 13.95 5.73
N TYR A 92 -0.46 13.64 6.98
CA TYR A 92 0.79 13.92 7.64
C TYR A 92 1.13 12.77 8.58
N ALA A 93 2.40 12.40 8.64
CA ALA A 93 2.94 11.52 9.67
C ALA A 93 4.38 11.95 10.00
N GLY A 94 4.77 11.83 11.26
CA GLY A 94 6.12 12.20 11.68
C GLY A 94 6.38 11.91 13.16
N PRO A 95 7.64 11.99 13.62
CA PRO A 95 8.00 11.78 15.02
C PRO A 95 7.29 12.77 15.94
N GLU A 96 6.89 12.34 17.14
CA GLU A 96 6.21 13.20 18.12
C GLU A 96 7.10 14.35 18.61
N SER A 97 8.43 14.15 18.58
CA SER A 97 9.39 15.18 18.92
C SER A 97 9.77 15.98 17.69
N GLY A 98 9.38 17.23 17.62
CA GLY A 98 9.74 18.12 16.52
C GLY A 98 8.76 18.11 15.36
N ILE A 99 7.48 17.79 15.60
CA ILE A 99 6.41 17.85 14.59
C ILE A 99 6.49 19.16 13.80
N MET A 100 6.63 19.05 12.45
CA MET A 100 6.73 20.15 11.50
C MET A 100 7.93 21.09 11.74
N THR A 101 9.05 20.57 12.21
CA THR A 101 10.30 21.33 12.32
C THR A 101 11.30 20.84 11.28
N GLU A 102 12.21 21.68 10.81
CA GLU A 102 13.26 21.34 9.83
C GLU A 102 14.21 20.21 10.27
N GLU A 103 14.16 19.80 11.51
CA GLU A 103 15.01 18.74 12.08
C GLU A 103 14.28 17.40 12.21
N SER A 104 13.02 17.34 11.78
CA SER A 104 12.16 16.17 11.90
C SER A 104 12.07 15.43 10.58
N TYR A 105 11.92 14.12 10.64
CA TYR A 105 11.65 13.27 9.46
C TYR A 105 10.15 13.20 9.23
N ASP A 106 9.57 14.31 8.81
CA ASP A 106 8.14 14.42 8.56
C ASP A 106 7.78 13.90 7.16
N ALA A 107 6.59 13.36 7.03
CA ALA A 107 6.02 12.99 5.75
C ALA A 107 4.65 13.62 5.59
N TYR A 108 4.37 14.20 4.44
CA TYR A 108 3.07 14.79 4.13
C TYR A 108 2.71 14.60 2.67
N GLY A 109 1.42 14.58 2.38
CA GLY A 109 0.98 14.34 1.02
C GLY A 109 -0.46 14.72 0.77
N ILE A 110 -0.79 14.66 -0.51
CA ILE A 110 -2.15 14.89 -1.01
C ILE A 110 -2.55 13.77 -1.96
N ASN A 111 -3.83 13.44 -1.97
CA ASN A 111 -4.40 12.46 -2.87
C ASN A 111 -5.69 12.99 -3.48
N ALA A 112 -5.93 12.66 -4.73
CA ALA A 112 -7.20 12.89 -5.42
C ALA A 112 -7.57 11.64 -6.19
N ALA A 113 -8.82 11.20 -6.07
CA ALA A 113 -9.30 10.01 -6.75
C ALA A 113 -10.69 10.21 -7.32
N TRP A 114 -10.92 9.56 -8.43
CA TRP A 114 -12.24 9.36 -9.01
C TRP A 114 -12.54 7.88 -9.09
N THR A 115 -13.60 7.43 -8.45
CA THR A 115 -14.06 6.05 -8.46
C THR A 115 -15.47 5.95 -9.00
N ALA A 116 -15.69 5.04 -9.93
CA ALA A 116 -16.98 4.68 -10.50
C ALA A 116 -17.19 3.17 -10.35
N ASP A 117 -18.34 2.65 -10.75
CA ASP A 117 -18.71 1.24 -10.56
C ASP A 117 -17.70 0.25 -11.15
N ASN A 118 -17.13 0.59 -12.32
CA ASN A 118 -16.24 -0.31 -13.05
C ASN A 118 -14.88 0.30 -13.46
N TYR A 119 -14.56 1.49 -13.01
CA TYR A 119 -13.24 2.09 -13.22
C TYR A 119 -12.91 3.11 -12.15
N GLY A 120 -11.64 3.36 -11.96
CA GLY A 120 -11.15 4.40 -11.08
C GLY A 120 -9.80 4.90 -11.53
N VAL A 121 -9.47 6.11 -11.09
CA VAL A 121 -8.16 6.73 -11.27
C VAL A 121 -7.81 7.53 -10.02
N SER A 122 -6.55 7.49 -9.60
CA SER A 122 -6.05 8.32 -8.52
C SER A 122 -4.70 8.91 -8.84
N VAL A 123 -4.41 10.03 -8.20
CA VAL A 123 -3.10 10.68 -8.20
C VAL A 123 -2.74 10.95 -6.75
N THR A 124 -1.54 10.56 -6.35
CA THR A 124 -0.99 10.79 -5.02
C THR A 124 0.33 11.55 -5.18
N TYR A 125 0.54 12.54 -4.34
CA TYR A 125 1.80 13.25 -4.22
C TYR A 125 2.23 13.22 -2.77
N GLY A 126 3.44 12.71 -2.52
CA GLY A 126 4.04 12.60 -1.20
C GLY A 126 5.38 13.33 -1.14
N VAL A 127 5.68 13.88 0.01
CA VAL A 127 6.97 14.46 0.38
C VAL A 127 7.42 13.80 1.68
N LEU A 128 8.64 13.31 1.70
CA LEU A 128 9.26 12.63 2.83
C LEU A 128 10.56 13.36 3.17
N GLU A 129 10.63 13.97 4.33
CA GLU A 129 11.87 14.56 4.83
C GLU A 129 12.82 13.46 5.27
N THR A 130 13.99 13.40 4.67
CA THR A 130 15.03 12.40 4.97
C THR A 130 16.16 12.96 5.80
N SER A 131 16.32 14.28 5.81
CA SER A 131 17.24 15.02 6.66
C SER A 131 16.76 16.47 6.84
N ALA A 132 17.46 17.25 7.65
CA ALA A 132 17.15 18.68 7.82
C ALA A 132 17.24 19.53 6.53
N THR A 133 17.78 19.01 5.45
CA THR A 133 18.01 19.73 4.19
C THR A 133 17.60 18.95 2.94
N GLU A 134 17.16 17.72 3.09
CA GLU A 134 16.83 16.80 1.97
C GLU A 134 15.39 16.31 2.10
N GLU A 135 14.67 16.37 1.00
CA GLU A 135 13.30 15.93 0.88
C GLU A 135 13.16 15.02 -0.35
N ASP A 136 12.63 13.83 -0.15
CA ASP A 136 12.22 12.96 -1.24
C ASP A 136 10.81 13.34 -1.70
N THR A 137 10.58 13.38 -2.99
CA THR A 137 9.26 13.71 -3.55
C THR A 137 8.80 12.64 -4.52
N PHE A 138 7.56 12.18 -4.39
CA PHE A 138 6.99 11.13 -5.22
C PHE A 138 5.62 11.50 -5.75
N THR A 139 5.35 11.11 -6.98
CA THR A 139 4.04 11.24 -7.62
C THR A 139 3.62 9.88 -8.16
N ALA A 140 2.53 9.34 -7.65
CA ALA A 140 1.96 8.10 -8.13
C ALA A 140 0.64 8.32 -8.87
N VAL A 141 0.43 7.55 -9.93
CA VAL A 141 -0.83 7.49 -10.68
C VAL A 141 -1.28 6.05 -10.73
N ASN A 142 -2.50 5.80 -10.26
CA ASN A 142 -3.10 4.46 -10.28
C ASN A 142 -4.43 4.49 -11.04
N ALA A 143 -4.74 3.39 -11.70
CA ALA A 143 -6.03 3.21 -12.35
C ALA A 143 -6.46 1.74 -12.35
N TYR A 144 -7.77 1.52 -12.32
CA TYR A 144 -8.34 0.20 -12.55
C TYR A 144 -9.52 0.26 -13.52
N TYR A 145 -9.76 -0.89 -14.15
CA TYR A 145 -10.95 -1.13 -14.96
C TYR A 145 -11.45 -2.55 -14.75
N THR A 146 -12.75 -2.68 -14.43
CA THR A 146 -13.46 -3.95 -14.18
C THR A 146 -14.51 -4.18 -15.26
N PRO A 147 -14.14 -4.80 -16.39
CA PRO A 147 -15.07 -5.09 -17.47
C PRO A 147 -15.97 -6.30 -17.13
N ASP A 148 -17.20 -6.29 -17.63
CA ASP A 148 -18.11 -7.43 -17.48
C ASP A 148 -17.55 -8.69 -18.16
N GLY A 149 -17.45 -9.78 -17.43
CA GLY A 149 -17.06 -11.10 -17.94
C GLY A 149 -15.56 -11.27 -18.28
N PHE A 150 -14.73 -10.31 -17.89
CA PHE A 150 -13.27 -10.34 -18.03
C PHE A 150 -12.59 -10.03 -16.69
N PRO A 151 -11.29 -10.32 -16.55
CA PRO A 151 -10.58 -9.92 -15.33
C PRO A 151 -10.56 -8.41 -15.16
N SER A 152 -10.59 -7.98 -13.91
CA SER A 152 -10.27 -6.60 -13.55
C SER A 152 -8.79 -6.33 -13.79
N ILE A 153 -8.48 -5.16 -14.32
CA ILE A 153 -7.12 -4.71 -14.63
C ILE A 153 -6.78 -3.57 -13.68
N SER A 154 -5.66 -3.66 -12.99
CA SER A 154 -5.11 -2.56 -12.20
C SER A 154 -3.72 -2.20 -12.70
N VAL A 155 -3.44 -0.92 -12.83
CA VAL A 155 -2.14 -0.39 -13.23
C VAL A 155 -1.71 0.73 -12.28
N GLY A 156 -0.41 0.85 -12.08
CA GLY A 156 0.16 1.94 -11.31
C GLY A 156 1.55 2.32 -11.82
N TYR A 157 1.88 3.57 -11.63
CA TYR A 157 3.20 4.11 -11.93
C TYR A 157 3.51 5.22 -10.92
N GLU A 158 4.69 5.17 -10.37
CA GLU A 158 5.23 6.20 -9.49
C GLU A 158 6.56 6.69 -10.04
N ALA A 159 6.75 8.00 -10.00
CA ALA A 159 8.02 8.63 -10.26
C ALA A 159 8.33 9.62 -9.13
N GLY A 160 9.58 9.68 -8.74
CA GLY A 160 10.04 10.54 -7.65
C GLY A 160 11.50 10.93 -7.78
N ASN A 161 11.92 11.72 -6.82
CA ASN A 161 13.28 12.18 -6.67
C ASN A 161 13.69 11.99 -5.22
N ASP A 162 14.85 11.39 -4.96
CA ASP A 162 15.33 11.08 -3.61
C ASP A 162 16.04 12.25 -2.91
N GLY A 163 16.06 13.43 -3.53
CA GLY A 163 16.55 14.67 -2.88
C GLY A 163 18.04 14.70 -2.53
N ASP A 164 18.79 13.65 -2.81
CA ASP A 164 20.23 13.61 -2.57
C ASP A 164 20.98 14.42 -3.67
N GLU A 165 21.47 15.60 -3.33
CA GLU A 165 22.19 16.48 -4.26
C GLU A 165 23.54 15.91 -4.76
N VAL A 166 23.97 14.76 -4.25
CA VAL A 166 25.32 14.22 -4.51
C VAL A 166 25.35 13.30 -5.73
N ASP A 167 24.24 12.66 -6.06
CA ASP A 167 24.14 11.73 -7.18
C ASP A 167 23.35 12.31 -8.35
N ALA A 168 23.91 12.22 -9.56
CA ALA A 168 23.29 12.73 -10.78
C ALA A 168 22.13 11.87 -11.32
N ASN A 169 21.67 10.89 -10.55
CA ASN A 169 20.60 9.94 -10.91
C ASN A 169 19.61 9.81 -9.74
N ASP A 170 18.96 10.90 -9.38
CA ASP A 170 18.06 11.00 -8.23
C ASP A 170 16.63 10.59 -8.60
N GLU A 171 16.34 10.28 -9.86
CA GLU A 171 15.01 9.91 -10.31
C GLU A 171 14.73 8.43 -10.02
N LEU A 172 13.72 8.19 -9.21
CA LEU A 172 13.22 6.86 -8.84
C LEU A 172 11.91 6.58 -9.57
N GLU A 173 11.74 5.35 -10.02
CA GLU A 173 10.50 4.91 -10.64
C GLU A 173 10.05 3.54 -10.15
N SER A 174 8.75 3.34 -10.12
CA SER A 174 8.11 2.04 -9.93
C SER A 174 6.88 1.90 -10.82
N PHE A 175 6.52 0.66 -11.16
CA PHE A 175 5.31 0.37 -11.90
C PHE A 175 4.66 -0.93 -11.44
N PHE A 176 3.39 -1.07 -11.78
CA PHE A 176 2.57 -2.23 -11.44
C PHE A 176 1.56 -2.54 -12.54
N LEU A 177 1.34 -3.83 -12.79
CA LEU A 177 0.21 -4.36 -13.54
C LEU A 177 -0.34 -5.60 -12.86
N GLY A 178 -1.64 -5.58 -12.53
CA GLY A 178 -2.36 -6.70 -11.93
C GLY A 178 -3.63 -7.05 -12.70
N LEU A 179 -3.94 -8.34 -12.73
CA LEU A 179 -5.20 -8.89 -13.23
C LEU A 179 -5.86 -9.69 -12.11
N SER A 180 -7.15 -9.47 -11.88
CA SER A 180 -7.93 -10.16 -10.87
C SER A 180 -9.21 -10.76 -11.45
N TRP A 181 -9.54 -11.98 -11.05
CA TRP A 181 -10.79 -12.67 -11.36
C TRP A 181 -11.54 -12.94 -10.08
N ASP A 182 -12.72 -12.36 -9.93
CA ASP A 182 -13.54 -12.51 -8.72
C ASP A 182 -14.19 -13.89 -8.63
N GLU A 183 -14.45 -14.52 -9.79
CA GLU A 183 -15.11 -15.83 -9.87
C GLU A 183 -14.27 -16.82 -10.69
N VAL A 184 -13.46 -17.63 -10.01
CA VAL A 184 -12.75 -18.78 -10.57
C VAL A 184 -13.18 -20.03 -9.83
N GLY A 185 -14.27 -20.67 -10.30
CA GLY A 185 -14.92 -21.73 -9.56
C GLY A 185 -15.49 -21.20 -8.22
N PRO A 186 -15.13 -21.78 -7.07
CA PRO A 186 -15.61 -21.31 -5.77
C PRO A 186 -14.79 -20.14 -5.18
N GLY A 187 -13.74 -19.71 -5.81
CA GLY A 187 -12.81 -18.70 -5.30
C GLY A 187 -12.47 -17.60 -6.29
N SER A 188 -11.46 -16.82 -5.97
CA SER A 188 -10.90 -15.76 -6.81
C SER A 188 -9.44 -16.03 -7.12
N ALA A 189 -8.92 -15.41 -8.17
CA ALA A 189 -7.53 -15.56 -8.57
C ALA A 189 -6.94 -14.21 -8.98
N GLY A 190 -5.63 -14.08 -8.91
CA GLY A 190 -4.92 -12.93 -9.43
C GLY A 190 -3.53 -13.29 -9.90
N ILE A 191 -3.06 -12.49 -10.85
CA ILE A 191 -1.68 -12.46 -11.31
C ILE A 191 -1.22 -11.02 -11.37
N ALA A 192 0.00 -10.75 -10.97
CA ALA A 192 0.58 -9.43 -11.07
C ALA A 192 2.07 -9.48 -11.36
N PHE A 193 2.57 -8.40 -11.90
CA PHE A 193 3.98 -8.10 -11.94
C PHE A 193 4.21 -6.60 -11.76
N GLY A 194 5.33 -6.24 -11.20
CA GLY A 194 5.70 -4.86 -10.95
C GLY A 194 7.10 -4.75 -10.39
N THR A 195 7.51 -3.54 -10.14
CA THR A 195 8.77 -3.23 -9.50
C THR A 195 8.68 -3.61 -8.02
N LYS A 196 9.62 -4.40 -7.54
CA LYS A 196 9.70 -4.83 -6.14
C LYS A 196 10.00 -3.68 -5.18
N SER A 197 10.81 -2.73 -5.65
CA SER A 197 11.19 -1.51 -4.96
C SER A 197 11.50 -0.46 -6.02
N PRO A 198 11.35 0.83 -5.72
CA PRO A 198 11.72 1.87 -6.66
C PRO A 198 13.14 1.69 -7.18
N THR A 199 13.33 1.94 -8.45
CA THR A 199 14.63 1.84 -9.12
C THR A 199 15.00 3.18 -9.71
N ILE A 200 16.30 3.46 -9.76
CA ILE A 200 16.86 4.64 -10.43
C ILE A 200 16.48 4.60 -11.91
N GLU A 201 16.05 5.71 -12.49
CA GLU A 201 15.68 5.83 -13.89
C GLU A 201 16.79 5.30 -14.81
N GLY A 202 16.42 4.39 -15.71
CA GLY A 202 17.37 3.71 -16.60
C GLY A 202 18.28 2.67 -15.94
N GLY A 203 18.11 2.41 -14.66
CA GLY A 203 18.77 1.33 -13.92
C GLY A 203 18.15 -0.04 -14.21
N GLN A 204 18.76 -1.09 -13.66
CA GLN A 204 18.21 -2.43 -13.73
C GLN A 204 17.00 -2.53 -12.79
N GLN A 205 15.84 -2.75 -13.36
CA GLN A 205 14.61 -2.94 -12.58
C GLN A 205 14.59 -4.31 -11.93
N ASN A 206 14.23 -4.36 -10.66
CA ASN A 206 13.98 -5.58 -9.92
C ASN A 206 12.49 -5.89 -9.96
N LEU A 207 12.10 -6.81 -10.80
CA LEU A 207 10.70 -7.18 -10.97
C LEU A 207 10.30 -8.29 -10.00
N MET A 208 9.06 -8.21 -9.57
CA MET A 208 8.37 -9.30 -8.90
C MET A 208 7.17 -9.73 -9.72
N TYR A 209 6.98 -11.03 -9.78
CA TYR A 209 5.83 -11.69 -10.41
C TYR A 209 5.15 -12.51 -9.34
N GLU A 210 3.83 -12.44 -9.27
CA GLU A 210 3.07 -13.28 -8.36
C GLU A 210 1.79 -13.81 -9.00
N ALA A 211 1.36 -14.98 -8.54
CA ALA A 211 0.07 -15.56 -8.91
C ALA A 211 -0.53 -16.26 -7.69
N TYR A 212 -1.81 -16.02 -7.43
CA TYR A 212 -2.51 -16.60 -6.29
C TYR A 212 -3.90 -17.13 -6.68
N TYR A 213 -4.40 -18.00 -5.81
CA TYR A 213 -5.79 -18.44 -5.82
C TYR A 213 -6.35 -18.38 -4.41
N SER A 214 -7.40 -17.60 -4.20
CA SER A 214 -8.04 -17.44 -2.90
C SER A 214 -9.26 -18.34 -2.82
N TYR A 215 -9.22 -19.33 -1.91
CA TYR A 215 -10.26 -20.32 -1.73
C TYR A 215 -10.99 -20.15 -0.39
N PRO A 216 -12.30 -19.81 -0.39
CA PRO A 216 -13.08 -19.78 0.84
C PRO A 216 -13.39 -21.22 1.29
N ILE A 217 -12.86 -21.60 2.45
CA ILE A 217 -13.17 -22.89 3.09
C ILE A 217 -14.58 -22.85 3.67
N ASN A 218 -14.94 -21.73 4.28
CA ASN A 218 -16.25 -21.40 4.83
C ASN A 218 -16.34 -19.89 5.05
N ASP A 219 -17.47 -19.39 5.58
CA ASP A 219 -17.74 -17.96 5.80
C ASP A 219 -16.74 -17.28 6.75
N GLY A 220 -16.01 -18.04 7.55
CA GLY A 220 -15.03 -17.52 8.51
C GLY A 220 -13.57 -17.85 8.19
N MET A 221 -13.29 -18.57 7.10
CA MET A 221 -11.93 -19.01 6.79
C MET A 221 -11.65 -19.05 5.29
N THR A 222 -10.59 -18.37 4.89
CA THR A 222 -10.08 -18.38 3.51
C THR A 222 -8.61 -18.82 3.48
N VAL A 223 -8.24 -19.64 2.51
CA VAL A 223 -6.86 -20.08 2.27
C VAL A 223 -6.42 -19.61 0.90
N THR A 224 -5.28 -18.93 0.84
CA THR A 224 -4.74 -18.32 -0.37
C THR A 224 -3.32 -18.80 -0.61
N PRO A 225 -3.12 -19.91 -1.37
CA PRO A 225 -1.79 -20.23 -1.90
C PRO A 225 -1.34 -19.17 -2.92
N LEU A 226 -0.07 -18.81 -2.82
CA LEU A 226 0.63 -17.85 -3.69
C LEU A 226 1.94 -18.46 -4.14
N ILE A 227 2.30 -18.26 -5.40
CA ILE A 227 3.65 -18.45 -5.91
C ILE A 227 4.21 -17.10 -6.36
N PHE A 228 5.50 -16.89 -6.13
CA PHE A 228 6.16 -15.67 -6.59
C PHE A 228 7.55 -15.96 -7.15
N LEU A 229 7.97 -15.09 -8.05
CA LEU A 229 9.35 -14.97 -8.52
C LEU A 229 9.77 -13.51 -8.38
N LYS A 230 10.92 -13.30 -7.79
CA LYS A 230 11.50 -12.00 -7.52
C LYS A 230 12.88 -11.94 -8.14
N GLU A 231 13.05 -11.01 -9.05
CA GLU A 231 14.36 -10.73 -9.64
C GLU A 231 15.23 -9.97 -8.63
N ASN A 232 16.49 -10.32 -8.56
CA ASN A 232 17.46 -9.60 -7.74
C ASN A 232 18.52 -8.96 -8.66
N ALA A 233 18.73 -7.64 -8.48
CA ALA A 233 19.75 -6.93 -9.21
C ALA A 233 21.14 -7.35 -8.75
N THR A 234 22.08 -7.23 -9.66
CA THR A 234 23.51 -7.29 -9.34
C THR A 234 23.85 -6.19 -8.34
N GLN A 235 24.31 -6.56 -7.16
CA GLN A 235 24.81 -5.64 -6.15
C GLN A 235 26.33 -5.64 -6.16
N ASP A 236 26.95 -4.47 -6.29
CA ASP A 236 28.42 -4.28 -6.31
C ASP A 236 29.18 -5.20 -7.31
N GLY A 237 28.56 -5.48 -8.47
CA GLY A 237 29.14 -6.36 -9.50
C GLY A 237 29.05 -7.85 -9.18
N THR A 238 28.30 -8.23 -8.15
CA THR A 238 28.03 -9.63 -7.81
C THR A 238 26.61 -9.98 -8.27
N ASP A 239 26.49 -11.00 -9.13
CA ASP A 239 25.19 -11.58 -9.49
C ASP A 239 24.53 -12.15 -8.23
N VAL A 240 23.30 -11.74 -7.98
CA VAL A 240 22.44 -12.29 -6.93
C VAL A 240 21.37 -13.13 -7.61
N ASP A 241 21.22 -14.38 -7.18
CA ASP A 241 20.25 -15.31 -7.74
C ASP A 241 18.81 -14.78 -7.52
N ASP A 242 17.96 -14.99 -8.52
CA ASP A 242 16.53 -14.75 -8.40
C ASP A 242 15.89 -15.63 -7.33
N GLU A 243 14.89 -15.13 -6.66
CA GLU A 243 14.21 -15.82 -5.60
C GLU A 243 12.83 -16.30 -6.06
N THR A 244 12.57 -17.60 -5.91
CA THR A 244 11.25 -18.19 -6.17
C THR A 244 10.71 -18.79 -4.90
N GLY A 245 9.47 -18.47 -4.55
CA GLY A 245 8.85 -18.96 -3.33
C GLY A 245 7.39 -19.37 -3.48
N LEU A 246 6.95 -20.12 -2.47
CA LEU A 246 5.58 -20.50 -2.26
C LEU A 246 5.14 -20.01 -0.88
N MET A 247 4.00 -19.35 -0.82
CA MET A 247 3.36 -18.93 0.42
C MET A 247 1.93 -19.46 0.49
N VAL A 248 1.43 -19.68 1.70
CA VAL A 248 0.01 -19.95 1.95
C VAL A 248 -0.48 -19.00 3.03
N LYS A 249 -1.29 -18.01 2.63
CA LYS A 249 -1.97 -17.12 3.57
C LYS A 249 -3.27 -17.77 4.02
N THR A 250 -3.53 -17.78 5.33
CA THR A 250 -4.80 -18.22 5.89
C THR A 250 -5.43 -17.05 6.64
N SER A 251 -6.62 -16.64 6.22
CA SER A 251 -7.37 -15.56 6.84
C SER A 251 -8.55 -16.11 7.61
N PHE A 252 -8.78 -15.57 8.81
CA PHE A 252 -9.90 -15.92 9.66
C PHE A 252 -10.74 -14.67 9.94
N SER A 253 -12.06 -14.79 9.74
CA SER A 253 -13.04 -13.76 10.10
C SER A 253 -13.86 -14.23 11.29
N PHE A 254 -13.79 -13.49 12.39
CA PHE A 254 -14.58 -13.76 13.58
C PHE A 254 -15.68 -12.71 13.71
N CYS A 255 -16.94 -13.11 13.57
CA CYS A 255 -18.06 -12.23 13.86
C CYS A 255 -18.37 -12.31 15.35
N LEU A 256 -17.99 -11.32 16.12
CA LEU A 256 -18.47 -11.16 17.50
C LEU A 256 -19.90 -10.61 17.43
N LEU A 257 -20.88 -11.50 17.30
CA LEU A 257 -22.27 -11.15 17.53
C LEU A 257 -22.44 -10.86 19.03
N TYR A 258 -22.38 -9.61 19.41
CA TYR A 258 -22.97 -9.16 20.67
C TYR A 258 -24.48 -9.24 20.50
N THR A 259 -25.06 -10.35 20.93
CA THR A 259 -26.50 -10.38 21.20
C THR A 259 -26.73 -9.57 22.48
N SER A 260 -27.09 -8.32 22.33
CA SER A 260 -27.62 -7.48 23.42
C SER A 260 -29.10 -7.83 23.72
N ASP A 261 -29.43 -9.12 23.84
CA ASP A 261 -30.76 -9.59 24.23
C ASP A 261 -30.78 -10.05 25.68
N ALA A 262 -30.17 -9.28 26.58
CA ALA A 262 -30.22 -9.57 28.01
C ALA A 262 -30.69 -8.37 28.83
N ALA A 263 -31.66 -7.61 28.35
CA ALA A 263 -32.25 -6.52 29.13
C ALA A 263 -33.73 -6.30 28.81
N ASP A 264 -34.54 -7.38 28.83
CA ASP A 264 -35.98 -7.27 28.94
C ASP A 264 -36.51 -8.52 29.64
N GLU A 265 -36.28 -8.61 30.95
CA GLU A 265 -37.13 -9.30 31.93
C GLU A 265 -37.12 -8.53 33.25
#